data_ab68b326cafe88fd6e0c205c39eca42b
#
_entry.id   ab68b326cafe88fd6e0c205c39eca42b
#
_cell.length_a   1.000
_cell.length_b   1.000
_cell.length_c   1.000
_cell.angle_alpha   90.00
_cell.angle_beta   90.00
_cell.angle_gamma   90.00
#
_symmetry.space_group_name_H-M   'P 1'
#
loop_
_entity.id
_entity.type
_entity.pdbx_description
1 polymer ?
#
loop_
_entity_poly.entity_id
_entity_poly.type
_entity_poly.pdbx_seq_one_letter_code
_entity_poly.pdbx_strand_id
1 'polypeptide(L)'
;GLAYAKPAGVSLEEMETADLVITDIPFGRVVYGEHATSVGHQMNREILRLRPDVNCVIHLHHDETIALLAAGCEEIRSFSLTFSYLMQKPLTYLPAHLNVEEDVAPIKTFIQNTNCIVMKRHGITVLGRNVSECYHRVNVYHAECRRQIMVESLCAAKGTEPEYLKKEEMEWMFSRGDGVVYPKLIRKA
;
A
#
# COMPACT_ATOMS: atom_id res chain seq x y z
N GLY A 1 -6.25 -21.33 1.13
CA GLY A 1 -5.87 -20.37 2.16
C GLY A 1 -7.06 -19.60 2.68
N LEU A 2 -6.89 -18.95 3.83
CA LEU A 2 -7.89 -18.12 4.48
C LEU A 2 -7.39 -16.66 4.51
N ALA A 3 -8.33 -15.71 4.37
CA ALA A 3 -8.10 -14.29 4.54
C ALA A 3 -8.87 -13.80 5.78
N TYR A 4 -8.16 -13.10 6.66
CA TYR A 4 -8.74 -12.41 7.81
C TYR A 4 -9.01 -10.96 7.38
N ALA A 5 -10.25 -10.54 7.47
CA ALA A 5 -10.68 -9.26 6.96
C ALA A 5 -11.32 -8.40 8.04
N LYS A 6 -11.05 -7.11 7.97
CA LYS A 6 -11.82 -6.10 8.69
C LYS A 6 -13.26 -6.09 8.16
N PRO A 7 -14.27 -6.06 9.02
CA PRO A 7 -15.67 -5.97 8.59
C PRO A 7 -16.01 -4.61 7.96
N ALA A 8 -17.06 -4.58 7.16
CA ALA A 8 -17.65 -3.34 6.73
C ALA A 8 -18.31 -2.60 7.90
N GLY A 9 -18.29 -1.27 7.90
CA GLY A 9 -19.00 -0.43 8.86
C GLY A 9 -18.40 -0.34 10.27
N VAL A 10 -17.29 -1.04 10.55
CA VAL A 10 -16.57 -0.94 11.83
C VAL A 10 -15.24 -0.25 11.60
N SER A 11 -14.90 0.79 12.37
CA SER A 11 -13.60 1.44 12.28
C SER A 11 -12.49 0.56 12.87
N LEU A 12 -11.23 0.80 12.45
CA LEU A 12 -10.09 0.05 13.02
C LEU A 12 -9.90 0.34 14.52
N GLU A 13 -10.33 1.52 14.99
CA GLU A 13 -10.21 1.97 16.38
C GLU A 13 -11.26 1.33 17.27
N GLU A 14 -12.41 0.91 16.70
CA GLU A 14 -13.52 0.28 17.43
C GLU A 14 -13.49 -1.24 17.34
N MET A 15 -12.66 -1.79 16.43
CA MET A 15 -12.68 -3.19 16.08
C MET A 15 -12.11 -4.08 17.20
N GLU A 16 -12.85 -5.10 17.57
CA GLU A 16 -12.41 -6.18 18.44
C GLU A 16 -12.06 -7.45 17.63
N THR A 17 -11.37 -8.38 18.27
CA THR A 17 -11.01 -9.66 17.61
C THR A 17 -12.25 -10.45 17.16
N ALA A 18 -13.36 -10.31 17.89
CA ALA A 18 -14.62 -10.98 17.57
C ALA A 18 -15.28 -10.46 16.27
N ASP A 19 -14.96 -9.23 15.86
CA ASP A 19 -15.50 -8.63 14.65
C ASP A 19 -14.85 -9.15 13.35
N LEU A 20 -13.71 -9.82 13.48
CA LEU A 20 -12.99 -10.34 12.32
C LEU A 20 -13.86 -11.26 11.48
N VAL A 21 -13.84 -11.03 10.18
CA VAL A 21 -14.47 -11.94 9.20
C VAL A 21 -13.36 -12.77 8.54
N ILE A 22 -13.55 -14.09 8.52
CA ILE A 22 -12.62 -15.01 7.86
C ILE A 22 -13.30 -15.55 6.60
N THR A 23 -12.62 -15.42 5.47
CA THR A 23 -13.13 -15.95 4.20
C THR A 23 -12.12 -16.91 3.56
N ASP A 24 -12.60 -17.77 2.69
CA ASP A 24 -11.68 -18.48 1.78
C ASP A 24 -11.12 -17.53 0.72
N ILE A 25 -9.83 -17.65 0.39
CA ILE A 25 -9.18 -16.81 -0.62
C ILE A 25 -9.76 -17.07 -2.02
N PRO A 26 -9.98 -18.32 -2.48
CA PRO A 26 -10.41 -18.56 -3.86
C PRO A 26 -11.77 -17.97 -4.21
N PHE A 27 -12.75 -18.11 -3.31
CA PHE A 27 -14.14 -17.78 -3.61
C PHE A 27 -14.72 -16.63 -2.78
N GLY A 28 -14.07 -16.27 -1.66
CA GLY A 28 -14.54 -15.23 -0.74
C GLY A 28 -15.73 -15.66 0.12
N ARG A 29 -15.97 -16.97 0.26
CA ARG A 29 -17.05 -17.47 1.13
C ARG A 29 -16.67 -17.24 2.59
N VAL A 30 -17.61 -16.71 3.37
CA VAL A 30 -17.40 -16.51 4.79
C VAL A 30 -17.31 -17.89 5.49
N VAL A 31 -16.22 -18.08 6.22
CA VAL A 31 -15.94 -19.28 7.01
C VAL A 31 -16.19 -18.99 8.50
N TYR A 32 -16.00 -17.74 8.92
CA TYR A 32 -16.22 -17.29 10.29
C TYR A 32 -16.58 -15.80 10.30
N GLY A 33 -17.37 -15.39 11.29
CA GLY A 33 -17.84 -14.03 11.52
C GLY A 33 -19.24 -13.79 10.94
N GLU A 34 -19.92 -12.79 11.50
CA GLU A 34 -21.32 -12.45 11.16
C GLU A 34 -21.43 -11.17 10.35
N HIS A 35 -20.35 -10.39 10.24
CA HIS A 35 -20.32 -9.14 9.52
C HIS A 35 -20.07 -9.33 8.01
N ALA A 36 -20.52 -8.38 7.22
CA ALA A 36 -20.13 -8.28 5.83
C ALA A 36 -18.65 -7.85 5.70
N THR A 37 -17.95 -8.33 4.67
CA THR A 37 -16.62 -7.84 4.33
C THR A 37 -16.67 -6.44 3.71
N SER A 38 -15.58 -5.66 3.80
CA SER A 38 -15.47 -4.38 3.11
C SER A 38 -15.50 -4.55 1.59
N VAL A 39 -15.83 -3.48 0.87
CA VAL A 39 -15.84 -3.46 -0.62
C VAL A 39 -14.49 -3.90 -1.19
N GLY A 40 -13.38 -3.38 -0.64
CA GLY A 40 -12.03 -3.72 -1.09
C GLY A 40 -11.57 -5.16 -0.80
N HIS A 41 -12.38 -5.97 -0.12
CA HIS A 41 -12.00 -7.35 0.22
C HIS A 41 -11.75 -8.23 -1.01
N GLN A 42 -12.51 -8.02 -2.10
CA GLN A 42 -12.29 -8.76 -3.34
C GLN A 42 -10.90 -8.45 -3.94
N MET A 43 -10.51 -7.18 -3.97
CA MET A 43 -9.17 -6.77 -4.37
C MET A 43 -8.09 -7.40 -3.47
N ASN A 44 -8.27 -7.33 -2.16
CA ASN A 44 -7.30 -7.89 -1.20
C ASN A 44 -7.11 -9.41 -1.40
N ARG A 45 -8.19 -10.16 -1.59
CA ARG A 45 -8.11 -11.61 -1.85
C ARG A 45 -7.42 -11.92 -3.18
N GLU A 46 -7.71 -11.16 -4.24
CA GLU A 46 -7.06 -11.34 -5.54
C GLU A 46 -5.54 -11.08 -5.44
N ILE A 47 -5.13 -10.06 -4.71
CA ILE A 47 -3.71 -9.80 -4.43
C ILE A 47 -3.08 -10.98 -3.69
N LEU A 48 -3.69 -11.47 -2.61
CA LEU A 48 -3.19 -12.61 -1.84
C LEU A 48 -3.11 -13.90 -2.69
N ARG A 49 -4.04 -14.08 -3.63
CA ARG A 49 -4.05 -15.20 -4.56
C ARG A 49 -2.91 -15.14 -5.58
N LEU A 50 -2.62 -13.94 -6.10
CA LEU A 50 -1.62 -13.71 -7.14
C LEU A 50 -0.19 -13.55 -6.60
N ARG A 51 -0.04 -13.19 -5.33
CA ARG A 51 1.24 -12.90 -4.67
C ARG A 51 1.44 -13.82 -3.45
N PRO A 52 1.97 -15.05 -3.63
CA PRO A 52 2.20 -15.98 -2.52
C PRO A 52 3.22 -15.50 -1.49
N ASP A 53 4.03 -14.50 -1.83
CA ASP A 53 4.96 -13.82 -0.92
C ASP A 53 4.28 -12.74 -0.04
N VAL A 54 3.03 -12.38 -0.35
CA VAL A 54 2.24 -11.38 0.38
C VAL A 54 1.24 -12.06 1.32
N ASN A 55 1.26 -11.69 2.59
CA ASN A 55 0.31 -12.18 3.61
C ASN A 55 -0.44 -11.05 4.32
N CYS A 56 -0.19 -9.79 3.94
CA CYS A 56 -0.91 -8.64 4.45
C CYS A 56 -1.15 -7.62 3.35
N VAL A 57 -2.36 -7.09 3.30
CA VAL A 57 -2.77 -6.00 2.42
C VAL A 57 -3.46 -4.94 3.27
N ILE A 58 -2.99 -3.70 3.21
CA ILE A 58 -3.60 -2.55 3.89
C ILE A 58 -4.06 -1.57 2.82
N HIS A 59 -5.36 -1.29 2.78
CA HIS A 59 -5.96 -0.24 1.96
C HIS A 59 -6.35 0.95 2.82
N LEU A 60 -5.99 2.16 2.37
CA LEU A 60 -6.23 3.43 3.08
C LEU A 60 -6.64 4.53 2.11
N HIS A 61 -7.62 5.33 2.51
CA HIS A 61 -7.92 6.63 1.90
C HIS A 61 -6.93 7.66 2.45
N HIS A 62 -5.77 7.76 1.83
CA HIS A 62 -4.62 8.52 2.34
C HIS A 62 -4.70 9.99 1.91
N ASP A 63 -4.95 10.89 2.84
CA ASP A 63 -5.26 12.30 2.58
C ASP A 63 -4.16 13.04 1.81
N GLU A 64 -2.90 12.87 2.20
CA GLU A 64 -1.79 13.55 1.52
C GLU A 64 -1.63 13.07 0.07
N THR A 65 -1.88 11.79 -0.20
CA THR A 65 -1.87 11.28 -1.59
C THR A 65 -2.98 11.92 -2.41
N ILE A 66 -4.18 11.96 -1.85
CA ILE A 66 -5.33 12.55 -2.53
C ILE A 66 -5.07 14.03 -2.80
N ALA A 67 -4.53 14.75 -1.81
CA ALA A 67 -4.21 16.18 -1.92
C ALA A 67 -3.12 16.44 -2.97
N LEU A 68 -1.99 15.72 -2.95
CA LEU A 68 -0.91 15.87 -3.91
C LEU A 68 -1.37 15.62 -5.34
N LEU A 69 -2.08 14.52 -5.58
CA LEU A 69 -2.58 14.19 -6.91
C LEU A 69 -3.69 15.14 -7.37
N ALA A 70 -4.51 15.67 -6.46
CA ALA A 70 -5.51 16.70 -6.76
C ALA A 70 -4.87 18.06 -7.06
N ALA A 71 -3.73 18.36 -6.45
CA ALA A 71 -2.93 19.56 -6.75
C ALA A 71 -2.18 19.49 -8.09
N GLY A 72 -2.27 18.36 -8.81
CA GLY A 72 -1.67 18.20 -10.13
C GLY A 72 -0.35 17.43 -10.14
N CYS A 73 0.13 16.91 -9.00
CA CYS A 73 1.26 16.01 -9.00
C CYS A 73 0.91 14.74 -9.79
N GLU A 74 1.77 14.31 -10.68
CA GLU A 74 1.55 13.09 -11.46
C GLU A 74 1.87 11.83 -10.67
N GLU A 75 2.86 11.94 -9.75
CA GLU A 75 3.37 10.84 -8.94
C GLU A 75 3.87 11.35 -7.57
N ILE A 76 4.00 10.44 -6.63
CA ILE A 76 4.68 10.70 -5.36
C ILE A 76 6.19 10.60 -5.61
N ARG A 77 6.88 11.71 -5.40
CA ARG A 77 8.31 11.84 -5.61
C ARG A 77 9.09 11.35 -4.40
N SER A 78 10.25 10.77 -4.64
CA SER A 78 11.09 10.24 -3.57
C SER A 78 12.22 11.21 -3.21
N PHE A 79 12.38 11.42 -1.89
CA PHE A 79 13.45 12.23 -1.28
C PHE A 79 14.33 11.39 -0.35
N SER A 80 13.87 10.21 0.02
CA SER A 80 14.50 9.39 1.06
C SER A 80 14.87 8.01 0.53
N LEU A 81 16.13 7.64 0.69
CA LEU A 81 16.60 6.28 0.41
C LEU A 81 15.83 5.23 1.22
N THR A 82 15.39 5.56 2.44
CA THR A 82 14.60 4.67 3.30
C THR A 82 13.26 4.33 2.67
N PHE A 83 12.62 5.28 1.98
CA PHE A 83 11.38 5.02 1.25
C PHE A 83 11.58 3.93 0.20
N SER A 84 12.54 4.12 -0.71
CA SER A 84 12.84 3.15 -1.76
C SER A 84 13.24 1.78 -1.19
N TYR A 85 14.06 1.79 -0.12
CA TYR A 85 14.52 0.59 0.55
C TYR A 85 13.37 -0.26 1.13
N LEU A 86 12.38 0.37 1.76
CA LEU A 86 11.24 -0.32 2.36
C LEU A 86 10.18 -0.69 1.33
N MET A 87 9.98 0.13 0.30
CA MET A 87 9.05 -0.18 -0.79
C MET A 87 9.53 -1.34 -1.65
N GLN A 88 10.84 -1.47 -1.90
CA GLN A 88 11.49 -2.56 -2.65
C GLN A 88 11.07 -2.69 -4.12
N LYS A 89 10.03 -2.00 -4.53
CA LYS A 89 9.48 -1.99 -5.88
C LYS A 89 8.89 -0.61 -6.18
N PRO A 90 8.79 -0.22 -7.46
CA PRO A 90 8.14 1.03 -7.83
C PRO A 90 6.66 1.04 -7.43
N LEU A 91 6.13 2.24 -7.24
CA LEU A 91 4.69 2.45 -7.07
C LEU A 91 3.97 2.21 -8.40
N THR A 92 2.77 1.64 -8.34
CA THR A 92 1.90 1.54 -9.51
C THR A 92 0.73 2.51 -9.36
N TYR A 93 0.53 3.35 -10.36
CA TYR A 93 -0.53 4.35 -10.38
C TYR A 93 -1.70 3.89 -11.24
N LEU A 94 -2.89 3.90 -10.67
CA LEU A 94 -4.13 3.60 -11.37
C LEU A 94 -4.93 4.87 -11.59
N PRO A 95 -5.48 5.09 -12.81
CA PRO A 95 -6.33 6.23 -13.09
C PRO A 95 -7.66 6.11 -12.31
N ALA A 96 -8.29 7.26 -12.05
CA ALA A 96 -9.50 7.35 -11.22
C ALA A 96 -10.72 6.55 -11.73
N HIS A 97 -10.74 6.23 -13.03
CA HIS A 97 -11.84 5.45 -13.62
C HIS A 97 -11.64 3.93 -13.53
N LEU A 98 -10.46 3.47 -13.07
CA LEU A 98 -10.15 2.05 -12.91
C LEU A 98 -10.36 1.66 -11.44
N ASN A 99 -11.56 1.15 -11.13
CA ASN A 99 -11.88 0.69 -9.79
C ASN A 99 -11.55 -0.81 -9.63
N VAL A 100 -10.35 -1.10 -9.15
CA VAL A 100 -9.88 -2.48 -8.93
C VAL A 100 -10.51 -3.15 -7.70
N GLU A 101 -11.30 -2.45 -6.93
CA GLU A 101 -12.08 -3.06 -5.85
C GLU A 101 -13.33 -3.77 -6.40
N GLU A 102 -13.88 -3.28 -7.52
CA GLU A 102 -15.04 -3.86 -8.20
C GLU A 102 -14.63 -4.80 -9.35
N ASP A 103 -13.66 -4.37 -10.17
CA ASP A 103 -13.10 -5.20 -11.25
C ASP A 103 -11.62 -5.52 -10.95
N VAL A 104 -11.38 -6.71 -10.44
CA VAL A 104 -10.04 -7.18 -10.05
C VAL A 104 -9.21 -7.70 -11.22
N ALA A 105 -9.78 -7.88 -12.40
CA ALA A 105 -9.08 -8.47 -13.55
C ALA A 105 -7.81 -7.73 -13.97
N PRO A 106 -7.73 -6.39 -13.92
CA PRO A 106 -6.51 -5.65 -14.23
C PRO A 106 -5.34 -5.91 -13.28
N ILE A 107 -5.60 -6.32 -12.03
CA ILE A 107 -4.55 -6.50 -11.00
C ILE A 107 -3.44 -7.43 -11.46
N LYS A 108 -3.78 -8.51 -12.16
CA LYS A 108 -2.81 -9.52 -12.66
C LYS A 108 -1.74 -8.93 -13.57
N THR A 109 -1.99 -7.81 -14.22
CA THR A 109 -1.06 -7.22 -15.20
C THR A 109 0.11 -6.48 -14.55
N PHE A 110 -0.04 -6.01 -13.32
CA PHE A 110 0.97 -5.17 -12.66
C PHE A 110 1.40 -5.65 -11.26
N ILE A 111 0.61 -6.50 -10.60
CA ILE A 111 0.78 -6.79 -9.17
C ILE A 111 2.12 -7.44 -8.81
N GLN A 112 2.77 -8.13 -9.76
CA GLN A 112 4.09 -8.72 -9.54
C GLN A 112 5.20 -7.68 -9.39
N ASN A 113 4.97 -6.48 -9.93
CA ASN A 113 5.99 -5.43 -10.05
C ASN A 113 5.83 -4.30 -9.02
N THR A 114 4.91 -4.42 -8.08
CA THR A 114 4.67 -3.37 -7.07
C THR A 114 4.39 -3.94 -5.69
N ASN A 115 4.67 -3.14 -4.67
CA ASN A 115 4.24 -3.38 -3.29
C ASN A 115 3.33 -2.24 -2.78
N CYS A 116 3.02 -1.26 -3.65
CA CYS A 116 2.08 -0.20 -3.35
C CYS A 116 1.35 0.25 -4.61
N ILE A 117 0.03 0.16 -4.58
CA ILE A 117 -0.87 0.66 -5.62
C ILE A 117 -1.39 2.03 -5.17
N VAL A 118 -1.23 3.02 -6.01
CA VAL A 118 -1.78 4.37 -5.81
C VAL A 118 -2.98 4.54 -6.73
N MET A 119 -4.15 4.66 -6.16
CA MET A 119 -5.41 4.86 -6.88
C MET A 119 -5.76 6.34 -6.86
N LYS A 120 -5.70 7.00 -8.01
CA LYS A 120 -5.99 8.44 -8.12
C LYS A 120 -7.40 8.75 -7.59
N ARG A 121 -7.51 9.78 -6.73
CA ARG A 121 -8.74 10.23 -6.06
C ARG A 121 -9.38 9.22 -5.10
N HIS A 122 -8.67 8.17 -4.73
CA HIS A 122 -9.19 7.16 -3.83
C HIS A 122 -8.25 6.92 -2.64
N GLY A 123 -7.02 6.52 -2.90
CA GLY A 123 -6.06 6.22 -1.83
C GLY A 123 -4.94 5.31 -2.26
N ILE A 124 -4.49 4.49 -1.33
CA ILE A 124 -3.38 3.56 -1.56
C ILE A 124 -3.74 2.15 -1.08
N THR A 125 -3.11 1.16 -1.70
CA THR A 125 -3.11 -0.23 -1.23
C THR A 125 -1.67 -0.70 -1.12
N VAL A 126 -1.26 -1.06 0.10
CA VAL A 126 0.12 -1.45 0.43
C VAL A 126 0.17 -2.93 0.76
N LEU A 127 1.18 -3.61 0.25
CA LEU A 127 1.40 -5.05 0.38
C LEU A 127 2.58 -5.35 1.29
N GLY A 128 2.52 -6.47 2.03
CA GLY A 128 3.62 -6.91 2.87
C GLY A 128 3.56 -8.42 3.16
N ARG A 129 4.70 -8.98 3.56
CA ARG A 129 4.83 -10.39 3.98
C ARG A 129 4.14 -10.66 5.32
N ASN A 130 3.91 -9.62 6.10
CA ASN A 130 3.20 -9.62 7.37
C ASN A 130 2.68 -8.22 7.70
N VAL A 131 1.87 -8.11 8.77
CA VAL A 131 1.27 -6.84 9.21
C VAL A 131 2.33 -5.78 9.53
N SER A 132 3.41 -6.15 10.20
CA SER A 132 4.49 -5.22 10.59
C SER A 132 5.16 -4.60 9.35
N GLU A 133 5.52 -5.40 8.36
CA GLU A 133 6.11 -4.91 7.11
C GLU A 133 5.17 -3.98 6.37
N CYS A 134 3.90 -4.39 6.25
CA CYS A 134 2.90 -3.59 5.58
C CYS A 134 2.69 -2.24 6.29
N TYR A 135 2.62 -2.24 7.62
CA TYR A 135 2.50 -1.05 8.44
C TYR A 135 3.73 -0.11 8.29
N HIS A 136 4.94 -0.67 8.29
CA HIS A 136 6.15 0.14 8.05
C HIS A 136 6.15 0.78 6.65
N ARG A 137 5.70 0.06 5.62
CA ARG A 137 5.54 0.63 4.28
C ARG A 137 4.53 1.78 4.25
N VAL A 138 3.40 1.64 4.95
CA VAL A 138 2.43 2.74 5.09
C VAL A 138 3.08 3.96 5.75
N ASN A 139 3.81 3.76 6.85
CA ASN A 139 4.44 4.88 7.57
C ASN A 139 5.50 5.62 6.74
N VAL A 140 6.37 4.89 6.02
CA VAL A 140 7.36 5.55 5.17
C VAL A 140 6.72 6.22 3.95
N TYR A 141 5.65 5.65 3.42
CA TYR A 141 4.87 6.27 2.36
C TYR A 141 4.24 7.59 2.82
N HIS A 142 3.58 7.57 3.98
CA HIS A 142 3.03 8.76 4.60
C HIS A 142 4.10 9.84 4.82
N ALA A 143 5.24 9.47 5.41
CA ALA A 143 6.33 10.39 5.63
C ALA A 143 6.88 10.99 4.32
N GLU A 144 6.90 10.22 3.23
CA GLU A 144 7.37 10.68 1.93
C GLU A 144 6.39 11.68 1.30
N CYS A 145 5.08 11.42 1.34
CA CYS A 145 4.07 12.40 0.89
C CYS A 145 4.18 13.73 1.65
N ARG A 146 4.38 13.67 2.96
CA ARG A 146 4.59 14.88 3.77
C ARG A 146 5.89 15.61 3.42
N ARG A 147 6.98 14.89 3.15
CA ARG A 147 8.23 15.49 2.68
C ARG A 147 8.03 16.19 1.35
N GLN A 148 7.32 15.57 0.41
CA GLN A 148 7.01 16.17 -0.87
C GLN A 148 6.29 17.51 -0.69
N ILE A 149 5.22 17.54 0.10
CA ILE A 149 4.48 18.78 0.40
C ILE A 149 5.42 19.84 1.00
N MET A 150 6.24 19.46 1.99
CA MET A 150 7.15 20.41 2.65
C MET A 150 8.25 20.92 1.71
N VAL A 151 8.88 20.03 0.96
CA VAL A 151 10.00 20.40 0.06
C VAL A 151 9.49 21.29 -1.06
N GLU A 152 8.41 20.90 -1.74
CA GLU A 152 7.84 21.68 -2.83
C GLU A 152 7.36 23.07 -2.34
N SER A 153 6.75 23.14 -1.14
CA SER A 153 6.35 24.41 -0.53
C SER A 153 7.55 25.31 -0.20
N LEU A 154 8.62 24.73 0.35
CA LEU A 154 9.83 25.48 0.68
C LEU A 154 10.56 25.95 -0.58
N CYS A 155 10.63 25.13 -1.61
CA CYS A 155 11.22 25.47 -2.89
C CYS A 155 10.44 26.60 -3.58
N ALA A 156 9.12 26.50 -3.61
CA ALA A 156 8.26 27.57 -4.14
C ALA A 156 8.46 28.90 -3.41
N ALA A 157 8.54 28.88 -2.07
CA ALA A 157 8.79 30.08 -1.26
C ALA A 157 10.18 30.69 -1.49
N LYS A 158 11.18 29.89 -1.88
CA LYS A 158 12.56 30.32 -2.15
C LYS A 158 12.84 30.62 -3.63
N GLY A 159 11.92 30.27 -4.53
CA GLY A 159 12.15 30.33 -5.97
C GLY A 159 13.21 29.36 -6.45
N THR A 160 13.28 28.17 -5.85
CA THR A 160 14.22 27.09 -6.21
C THR A 160 13.45 25.83 -6.63
N GLU A 161 14.14 24.90 -7.30
CA GLU A 161 13.56 23.62 -7.70
C GLU A 161 13.83 22.53 -6.65
N PRO A 162 12.89 21.59 -6.43
CA PRO A 162 13.11 20.42 -5.59
C PRO A 162 14.18 19.48 -6.16
N GLU A 163 15.02 18.90 -5.30
CA GLU A 163 15.93 17.83 -5.65
C GLU A 163 15.35 16.49 -5.23
N TYR A 164 15.00 15.66 -6.21
CA TYR A 164 14.43 14.33 -5.99
C TYR A 164 15.51 13.25 -6.11
N LEU A 165 15.29 12.09 -5.48
CA LEU A 165 16.11 10.91 -5.74
C LEU A 165 16.04 10.53 -7.21
N LYS A 166 17.19 10.20 -7.78
CA LYS A 166 17.29 9.72 -9.16
C LYS A 166 16.81 8.28 -9.26
N LYS A 167 16.36 7.91 -10.45
CA LYS A 167 15.85 6.56 -10.73
C LYS A 167 16.88 5.47 -10.37
N GLU A 168 18.14 5.71 -10.71
CA GLU A 168 19.25 4.78 -10.46
C GLU A 168 19.49 4.57 -8.95
N GLU A 169 19.33 5.63 -8.14
CA GLU A 169 19.45 5.55 -6.68
C GLU A 169 18.30 4.74 -6.09
N MET A 170 17.08 4.92 -6.59
CA MET A 170 15.91 4.15 -6.16
C MET A 170 16.06 2.67 -6.55
N GLU A 171 16.45 2.36 -7.79
CA GLU A 171 16.65 0.99 -8.26
C GLU A 171 17.75 0.27 -7.48
N TRP A 172 18.85 0.97 -7.17
CA TRP A 172 19.91 0.43 -6.31
C TRP A 172 19.39 0.08 -4.91
N MET A 173 18.52 0.92 -4.33
CA MET A 173 17.91 0.65 -3.04
C MET A 173 16.89 -0.49 -3.09
N PHE A 174 16.09 -0.61 -4.14
CA PHE A 174 15.17 -1.73 -4.32
C PHE A 174 15.91 -3.07 -4.31
N SER A 175 17.07 -3.16 -4.95
CA SER A 175 17.87 -4.38 -5.02
C SER A 175 18.42 -4.84 -3.67
N ARG A 176 18.50 -3.96 -2.67
CA ARG A 176 19.06 -4.25 -1.33
C ARG A 176 18.01 -4.63 -0.30
N GLY A 177 16.73 -4.41 -0.59
CA GLY A 177 15.65 -4.55 0.39
C GLY A 177 15.36 -5.98 0.86
N ASP A 178 15.71 -6.99 0.08
CA ASP A 178 15.23 -8.36 0.32
C ASP A 178 15.89 -9.10 1.51
N GLY A 179 17.02 -8.64 1.99
CA GLY A 179 17.78 -9.39 3.02
C GLY A 179 17.89 -8.72 4.39
N VAL A 180 17.60 -7.43 4.50
CA VAL A 180 18.06 -6.65 5.64
C VAL A 180 16.93 -6.17 6.54
N VAL A 181 15.73 -5.90 6.01
CA VAL A 181 14.69 -5.21 6.77
C VAL A 181 14.02 -6.08 7.82
N TYR A 182 13.86 -7.38 7.61
CA TYR A 182 13.09 -8.22 8.53
C TYR A 182 13.62 -9.63 8.82
N PRO A 183 14.95 -9.86 8.89
CA PRO A 183 15.46 -11.23 9.12
C PRO A 183 15.15 -11.77 10.52
N LYS A 184 14.63 -10.96 11.44
CA LYS A 184 14.51 -11.33 12.86
C LYS A 184 13.12 -11.15 13.47
N LEU A 185 12.11 -10.76 12.70
CA LEU A 185 10.74 -10.60 13.23
C LEU A 185 9.92 -11.88 13.22
N ILE A 186 10.49 -13.00 12.77
CA ILE A 186 9.91 -14.31 13.06
C ILE A 186 10.25 -14.61 14.53
N ARG A 187 9.42 -14.15 15.44
CA ARG A 187 9.39 -14.74 16.77
C ARG A 187 9.04 -16.21 16.56
N LYS A 188 10.00 -17.09 16.84
CA LYS A 188 9.67 -18.50 17.00
C LYS A 188 8.58 -18.58 18.06
N ALA A 189 7.39 -19.04 17.66
CA ALA A 189 6.33 -19.43 18.60
C ALA A 189 6.81 -20.59 19.44
#